data_c48453c89b183cbbf93d3a6d9dfe1d88
#
_entry.id   c48453c89b183cbbf93d3a6d9dfe1d88
#
_cell.length_a   1.000
_cell.length_b   1.000
_cell.length_c   1.000
_cell.angle_alpha   90.00
_cell.angle_beta   90.00
_cell.angle_gamma   90.00
#
_symmetry.space_group_name_H-M   'P 1'
#
loop_
_entity.id
_entity.type
_entity.pdbx_description
1 polymer ?
#
loop_
_entity_poly.entity_id
_entity_poly.type
_entity_poly.pdbx_seq_one_letter_code
_entity_poly.pdbx_strand_id
1 'polypeptide(L)'
;FDNEIERTNYMEAFCREYSVRTEDFKKLVAYHSARMVGIDYEKRRQERMVKTARQKEDGIAKSQGVFLTWLSNDPVLFEKTKGILSAEDFVDEPYHEVAQMIYEQYETTGKVEPAMIISKFQSKEEQSLVAGIFNKELKEISKDTEQQKALNEVVHSIKKYSLEYRSRHVTDMKELQTLMEEKRKLQTLQISF
;
A
#
# COMPACT_ATOMS: atom_id res chain seq x y z
N PHE A 1 -5.40 32.08 23.62
CA PHE A 1 -6.46 33.10 23.91
C PHE A 1 -7.44 33.08 22.73
N ASP A 2 -8.67 32.65 22.97
CA ASP A 2 -9.73 32.62 21.94
C ASP A 2 -10.40 34.00 21.78
N ASN A 3 -10.17 34.89 22.74
CA ASN A 3 -10.75 36.25 22.77
C ASN A 3 -9.70 37.30 22.40
N GLU A 4 -9.98 38.07 21.34
CA GLU A 4 -9.09 39.11 20.84
C GLU A 4 -8.86 40.26 21.84
N ILE A 5 -9.89 40.59 22.65
CA ILE A 5 -9.81 41.63 23.70
C ILE A 5 -8.88 41.18 24.82
N GLU A 6 -9.00 39.94 25.27
CA GLU A 6 -8.11 39.40 26.32
C GLU A 6 -6.65 39.38 25.83
N ARG A 7 -6.44 38.93 24.60
CA ARG A 7 -5.10 38.90 23.98
C ARG A 7 -4.48 40.30 23.94
N THR A 8 -5.25 41.30 23.56
CA THR A 8 -4.79 42.69 23.50
C THR A 8 -4.44 43.23 24.90
N ASN A 9 -5.29 43.00 25.88
CA ASN A 9 -5.06 43.43 27.26
C ASN A 9 -3.80 42.79 27.86
N TYR A 10 -3.58 41.48 27.61
CA TYR A 10 -2.35 40.81 28.08
C TYR A 10 -1.11 41.34 27.38
N MET A 11 -1.17 41.61 26.08
CA MET A 11 -0.06 42.20 25.35
C MET A 11 0.30 43.63 25.90
N GLU A 12 -0.69 44.45 26.17
CA GLU A 12 -0.47 45.79 26.71
C GLU A 12 0.10 45.78 28.13
N ALA A 13 -0.43 44.87 28.97
CA ALA A 13 0.09 44.66 30.33
C ALA A 13 1.56 44.20 30.30
N PHE A 14 1.88 43.21 29.48
CA PHE A 14 3.24 42.73 29.28
C PHE A 14 4.19 43.83 28.76
N CYS A 15 3.78 44.57 27.75
CA CYS A 15 4.59 45.63 27.17
C CYS A 15 4.88 46.75 28.21
N ARG A 16 3.93 47.04 29.10
CA ARG A 16 4.09 48.03 30.18
C ARG A 16 5.07 47.51 31.23
N GLU A 17 4.95 46.27 31.65
CA GLU A 17 5.80 45.65 32.67
C GLU A 17 7.27 45.57 32.22
N TYR A 18 7.51 45.15 30.97
CA TYR A 18 8.86 44.95 30.45
C TYR A 18 9.40 46.14 29.64
N SER A 19 8.71 47.25 29.63
CA SER A 19 9.10 48.49 28.88
C SER A 19 9.38 48.24 27.38
N VAL A 20 8.63 47.33 26.76
CA VAL A 20 8.71 46.99 25.34
C VAL A 20 7.65 47.76 24.56
N ARG A 21 7.99 48.28 23.38
CA ARG A 21 7.00 48.95 22.53
C ARG A 21 6.00 47.92 21.98
N THR A 22 4.72 48.21 22.11
CA THR A 22 3.62 47.34 21.71
C THR A 22 3.72 46.92 20.23
N GLU A 23 4.15 47.82 19.34
CA GLU A 23 4.32 47.55 17.93
C GLU A 23 5.45 46.54 17.63
N ASP A 24 6.55 46.59 18.36
CA ASP A 24 7.68 45.66 18.17
C ASP A 24 7.32 44.29 18.71
N PHE A 25 6.58 44.25 19.81
CA PHE A 25 6.08 43.00 20.41
C PHE A 25 5.04 42.33 19.47
N LYS A 26 4.11 43.09 18.88
CA LYS A 26 3.17 42.56 17.86
C LYS A 26 3.88 41.94 16.69
N LYS A 27 4.93 42.60 16.14
CA LYS A 27 5.73 42.06 15.06
C LYS A 27 6.42 40.75 15.44
N LEU A 28 6.99 40.69 16.63
CA LEU A 28 7.65 39.50 17.16
C LEU A 28 6.67 38.31 17.29
N VAL A 29 5.49 38.57 17.89
CA VAL A 29 4.44 37.55 18.03
C VAL A 29 3.94 37.08 16.67
N ALA A 30 3.71 37.99 15.71
CA ALA A 30 3.31 37.64 14.34
C ALA A 30 4.36 36.79 13.63
N TYR A 31 5.64 37.12 13.76
CA TYR A 31 6.74 36.34 13.19
C TYR A 31 6.80 34.92 13.76
N HIS A 32 6.73 34.77 15.08
CA HIS A 32 6.79 33.46 15.71
C HIS A 32 5.53 32.62 15.45
N SER A 33 4.33 33.23 15.46
CA SER A 33 3.10 32.51 15.15
C SER A 33 3.07 32.01 13.70
N ALA A 34 3.50 32.81 12.74
CA ALA A 34 3.60 32.37 11.35
C ALA A 34 4.57 31.18 11.18
N ARG A 35 5.69 31.20 11.90
CA ARG A 35 6.65 30.10 11.90
C ARG A 35 6.11 28.83 12.59
N MET A 36 5.40 28.97 13.70
CA MET A 36 4.76 27.86 14.40
C MET A 36 3.66 27.19 13.56
N VAL A 37 2.81 27.99 12.90
CA VAL A 37 1.79 27.47 11.98
C VAL A 37 2.41 26.73 10.80
N GLY A 38 3.53 27.25 10.23
CA GLY A 38 4.27 26.57 9.17
C GLY A 38 4.82 25.20 9.62
N ILE A 39 5.42 25.13 10.81
CA ILE A 39 5.96 23.88 11.38
C ILE A 39 4.83 22.86 11.64
N ASP A 40 3.69 23.29 12.18
CA ASP A 40 2.56 22.40 12.45
C ASP A 40 1.93 21.88 11.14
N TYR A 41 1.84 22.72 10.11
CA TYR A 41 1.37 22.32 8.78
C TYR A 41 2.28 21.25 8.14
N GLU A 42 3.60 21.44 8.17
CA GLU A 42 4.56 20.48 7.64
C GLU A 42 4.50 19.15 8.39
N LYS A 43 4.43 19.19 9.72
CA LYS A 43 4.29 18.01 10.56
C LYS A 43 3.01 17.24 10.24
N ARG A 44 1.87 17.90 10.16
CA ARG A 44 0.58 17.29 9.78
C ARG A 44 0.61 16.72 8.35
N ARG A 45 1.29 17.40 7.43
CA ARG A 45 1.49 16.91 6.06
C ARG A 45 2.30 15.63 6.04
N GLN A 46 3.42 15.57 6.76
CA GLN A 46 4.24 14.36 6.88
C GLN A 46 3.47 13.21 7.53
N GLU A 47 2.76 13.46 8.63
CA GLU A 47 1.92 12.44 9.30
C GLU A 47 0.84 11.88 8.35
N ARG A 48 0.19 12.73 7.56
CA ARG A 48 -0.77 12.29 6.54
C ARG A 48 -0.11 11.43 5.46
N MET A 49 1.06 11.83 4.96
CA MET A 49 1.78 11.06 3.95
C MET A 49 2.19 9.69 4.45
N VAL A 50 2.74 9.60 5.67
CA VAL A 50 3.10 8.31 6.30
C VAL A 50 1.87 7.43 6.52
N LYS A 51 0.76 8.00 7.00
CA LYS A 51 -0.48 7.25 7.19
C LYS A 51 -1.06 6.72 5.88
N THR A 52 -1.03 7.53 4.82
CA THR A 52 -1.50 7.13 3.49
C THR A 52 -0.60 6.03 2.89
N ALA A 53 0.72 6.13 3.07
CA ALA A 53 1.65 5.10 2.62
C ALA A 53 1.38 3.75 3.31
N ARG A 54 1.26 3.73 4.64
CA ARG A 54 0.91 2.51 5.41
C ARG A 54 -0.42 1.92 4.97
N GLN A 55 -1.47 2.72 4.78
CA GLN A 55 -2.76 2.23 4.31
C GLN A 55 -2.67 1.63 2.89
N LYS A 56 -1.81 2.17 2.03
CA LYS A 56 -1.57 1.62 0.69
C LYS A 56 -0.85 0.27 0.77
N GLU A 57 0.17 0.15 1.61
CA GLU A 57 0.91 -1.10 1.86
C GLU A 57 -0.02 -2.19 2.42
N ASP A 58 -0.84 -1.86 3.42
CA ASP A 58 -1.85 -2.77 3.99
C ASP A 58 -2.85 -3.23 2.91
N GLY A 59 -3.26 -2.32 2.03
CA GLY A 59 -4.16 -2.62 0.91
C GLY A 59 -3.56 -3.60 -0.10
N ILE A 60 -2.27 -3.44 -0.44
CA ILE A 60 -1.56 -4.34 -1.36
C ILE A 60 -1.34 -5.71 -0.72
N ALA A 61 -0.87 -5.78 0.53
CA ALA A 61 -0.73 -7.03 1.27
C ALA A 61 -2.04 -7.82 1.33
N LYS A 62 -3.16 -7.11 1.52
CA LYS A 62 -4.50 -7.71 1.47
C LYS A 62 -4.83 -8.27 0.08
N SER A 63 -4.55 -7.52 -0.98
CA SER A 63 -4.80 -7.94 -2.37
C SER A 63 -3.96 -9.15 -2.74
N GLN A 64 -2.66 -9.15 -2.41
CA GLN A 64 -1.77 -10.30 -2.63
C GLN A 64 -2.31 -11.54 -1.91
N GLY A 65 -2.63 -11.43 -0.62
CA GLY A 65 -3.16 -12.55 0.15
C GLY A 65 -4.48 -13.09 -0.39
N VAL A 66 -5.43 -12.24 -0.78
CA VAL A 66 -6.71 -12.66 -1.38
C VAL A 66 -6.49 -13.38 -2.70
N PHE A 67 -5.63 -12.86 -3.56
CA PHE A 67 -5.33 -13.51 -4.84
C PHE A 67 -4.69 -14.88 -4.65
N LEU A 68 -3.70 -15.03 -3.76
CA LEU A 68 -3.06 -16.32 -3.48
C LEU A 68 -4.04 -17.32 -2.87
N THR A 69 -4.99 -16.86 -2.06
CA THR A 69 -6.08 -17.71 -1.55
C THR A 69 -6.96 -18.23 -2.69
N TRP A 70 -7.38 -17.36 -3.62
CA TRP A 70 -8.14 -17.78 -4.79
C TRP A 70 -7.34 -18.73 -5.67
N LEU A 71 -6.09 -18.37 -5.93
CA LEU A 71 -5.19 -19.15 -6.79
C LEU A 71 -4.98 -20.57 -6.23
N SER A 72 -4.86 -20.72 -4.91
CA SER A 72 -4.65 -22.02 -4.29
C SER A 72 -5.87 -22.97 -4.36
N ASN A 73 -7.06 -22.41 -4.56
CA ASN A 73 -8.32 -23.17 -4.59
C ASN A 73 -8.87 -23.39 -6.01
N ASP A 74 -8.40 -22.63 -7.00
CA ASP A 74 -8.95 -22.67 -8.37
C ASP A 74 -7.86 -22.80 -9.43
N PRO A 75 -7.63 -24.03 -9.97
CA PRO A 75 -6.69 -24.25 -11.07
C PRO A 75 -7.06 -23.50 -12.35
N VAL A 76 -8.37 -23.25 -12.59
CA VAL A 76 -8.82 -22.50 -13.79
C VAL A 76 -8.36 -21.06 -13.70
N LEU A 77 -8.37 -20.48 -12.49
CA LEU A 77 -7.85 -19.14 -12.26
C LEU A 77 -6.36 -19.06 -12.58
N PHE A 78 -5.56 -20.08 -12.20
CA PHE A 78 -4.15 -20.13 -12.54
C PHE A 78 -3.94 -20.08 -14.05
N GLU A 79 -4.63 -20.92 -14.81
CA GLU A 79 -4.51 -20.95 -16.27
C GLU A 79 -4.85 -19.61 -16.94
N LYS A 80 -5.85 -18.90 -16.42
CA LYS A 80 -6.27 -17.60 -16.96
C LYS A 80 -5.34 -16.46 -16.59
N THR A 81 -4.66 -16.55 -15.46
CA THR A 81 -3.86 -15.44 -14.90
C THR A 81 -2.35 -15.61 -15.09
N LYS A 82 -1.85 -16.81 -15.37
CA LYS A 82 -0.41 -17.10 -15.53
C LYS A 82 0.29 -16.30 -16.65
N GLY A 83 -0.46 -15.80 -17.63
CA GLY A 83 0.05 -14.92 -18.69
C GLY A 83 0.03 -13.43 -18.32
N ILE A 84 -0.55 -13.07 -17.19
CA ILE A 84 -0.74 -11.69 -16.72
C ILE A 84 0.08 -11.41 -15.47
N LEU A 85 0.00 -12.31 -14.49
CA LEU A 85 0.77 -12.28 -13.26
C LEU A 85 1.76 -13.45 -13.20
N SER A 86 2.94 -13.18 -12.69
CA SER A 86 3.96 -14.16 -12.34
C SER A 86 4.27 -14.07 -10.85
N ALA A 87 5.03 -15.02 -10.32
CA ALA A 87 5.50 -14.95 -8.93
C ALA A 87 6.31 -13.68 -8.64
N GLU A 88 7.02 -13.16 -9.65
CA GLU A 88 7.81 -11.92 -9.57
C GLU A 88 6.96 -10.64 -9.37
N ASP A 89 5.65 -10.72 -9.59
CA ASP A 89 4.75 -9.60 -9.35
C ASP A 89 4.36 -9.45 -7.86
N PHE A 90 4.68 -10.43 -7.03
CA PHE A 90 4.53 -10.40 -5.59
C PHE A 90 5.85 -9.93 -4.97
N VAL A 91 5.94 -8.64 -4.67
CA VAL A 91 7.20 -7.98 -4.28
C VAL A 91 7.52 -8.15 -2.80
N ASP A 92 6.49 -8.31 -1.96
CA ASP A 92 6.64 -8.32 -0.51
C ASP A 92 6.69 -9.75 0.03
N GLU A 93 7.57 -10.01 1.02
CA GLU A 93 7.58 -11.26 1.76
C GLU A 93 6.46 -11.28 2.83
N PRO A 94 5.82 -12.43 3.10
CA PRO A 94 6.09 -13.78 2.55
C PRO A 94 5.34 -14.09 1.23
N TYR A 95 4.64 -13.11 0.63
CA TYR A 95 3.78 -13.34 -0.54
C TYR A 95 4.58 -13.77 -1.77
N HIS A 96 5.80 -13.25 -1.94
CA HIS A 96 6.69 -13.64 -3.04
C HIS A 96 7.05 -15.11 -2.98
N GLU A 97 7.55 -15.58 -1.84
CA GLU A 97 7.95 -16.96 -1.64
C GLU A 97 6.77 -17.93 -1.76
N VAL A 98 5.60 -17.56 -1.19
CA VAL A 98 4.36 -18.34 -1.32
C VAL A 98 3.90 -18.40 -2.78
N ALA A 99 3.97 -17.29 -3.52
CA ALA A 99 3.62 -17.25 -4.93
C ALA A 99 4.53 -18.18 -5.75
N GLN A 100 5.84 -18.12 -5.56
CA GLN A 100 6.79 -19.02 -6.24
C GLN A 100 6.42 -20.49 -6.02
N MET A 101 6.15 -20.89 -4.78
CA MET A 101 5.78 -22.28 -4.46
C MET A 101 4.44 -22.69 -5.09
N ILE A 102 3.45 -21.78 -5.12
CA ILE A 102 2.16 -22.06 -5.77
C ILE A 102 2.35 -22.27 -7.29
N TYR A 103 3.10 -21.39 -7.95
CA TYR A 103 3.36 -21.50 -9.38
C TYR A 103 4.13 -22.79 -9.70
N GLU A 104 5.18 -23.11 -8.93
CA GLU A 104 5.94 -24.36 -9.06
C GLU A 104 5.05 -25.62 -8.89
N GLN A 105 4.16 -25.61 -7.90
CA GLN A 105 3.24 -26.73 -7.68
C GLN A 105 2.24 -26.90 -8.82
N TYR A 106 1.71 -25.81 -9.38
CA TYR A 106 0.83 -25.90 -10.54
C TYR A 106 1.54 -26.43 -11.77
N GLU A 107 2.79 -26.01 -12.02
CA GLU A 107 3.58 -26.50 -13.15
C GLU A 107 3.97 -27.97 -13.01
N THR A 108 4.19 -28.47 -11.79
CA THR A 108 4.67 -29.83 -11.56
C THR A 108 3.55 -30.84 -11.31
N THR A 109 2.53 -30.46 -10.54
CA THR A 109 1.48 -31.38 -10.07
C THR A 109 0.08 -31.01 -10.54
N GLY A 110 -0.11 -29.81 -11.06
CA GLY A 110 -1.41 -29.27 -11.47
C GLY A 110 -2.34 -28.90 -10.32
N LYS A 111 -1.87 -28.94 -9.08
CA LYS A 111 -2.64 -28.57 -7.87
C LYS A 111 -1.76 -28.02 -6.77
N VAL A 112 -2.34 -27.22 -5.90
CA VAL A 112 -1.66 -26.63 -4.76
C VAL A 112 -1.97 -27.41 -3.48
N GLU A 113 -0.93 -27.68 -2.70
CA GLU A 113 -1.03 -28.29 -1.36
C GLU A 113 -0.55 -27.29 -0.29
N PRO A 114 -1.45 -26.51 0.32
CA PRO A 114 -1.08 -25.45 1.27
C PRO A 114 -0.25 -25.96 2.46
N ALA A 115 -0.53 -27.16 2.95
CA ALA A 115 0.21 -27.75 4.06
C ALA A 115 1.71 -27.94 3.75
N MET A 116 2.03 -28.32 2.50
CA MET A 116 3.43 -28.44 2.06
C MET A 116 4.13 -27.08 1.99
N ILE A 117 3.41 -26.07 1.52
CA ILE A 117 3.96 -24.70 1.47
C ILE A 117 4.24 -24.18 2.88
N ILE A 118 3.26 -24.29 3.80
CA ILE A 118 3.39 -23.85 5.19
C ILE A 118 4.58 -24.56 5.88
N SER A 119 4.79 -25.85 5.61
CA SER A 119 5.87 -26.62 6.23
C SER A 119 7.28 -26.22 5.79
N LYS A 120 7.42 -25.48 4.71
CA LYS A 120 8.71 -24.96 4.20
C LYS A 120 9.26 -23.83 5.08
N PHE A 121 8.40 -23.07 5.76
CA PHE A 121 8.79 -21.97 6.62
C PHE A 121 9.30 -22.48 7.96
N GLN A 122 10.38 -21.88 8.47
CA GLN A 122 11.08 -22.41 9.63
C GLN A 122 10.51 -21.91 10.97
N SER A 123 10.07 -20.67 11.02
CA SER A 123 9.55 -20.07 12.26
C SER A 123 8.03 -20.30 12.39
N LYS A 124 7.56 -20.43 13.63
CA LYS A 124 6.12 -20.55 13.90
C LYS A 124 5.34 -19.30 13.52
N GLU A 125 5.99 -18.14 13.60
CA GLU A 125 5.43 -16.84 13.23
C GLU A 125 5.19 -16.78 11.72
N GLU A 126 6.18 -17.18 10.91
CA GLU A 126 6.04 -17.27 9.46
C GLU A 126 5.01 -18.29 9.04
N GLN A 127 5.04 -19.49 9.64
CA GLN A 127 4.01 -20.51 9.39
C GLN A 127 2.59 -20.01 9.69
N SER A 128 2.43 -19.25 10.77
CA SER A 128 1.13 -18.65 11.13
C SER A 128 0.70 -17.59 10.12
N LEU A 129 1.62 -16.73 9.66
CA LEU A 129 1.36 -15.74 8.63
C LEU A 129 0.93 -16.40 7.31
N VAL A 130 1.68 -17.39 6.86
CA VAL A 130 1.40 -18.11 5.62
C VAL A 130 0.11 -18.92 5.71
N ALA A 131 -0.16 -19.57 6.84
CA ALA A 131 -1.45 -20.23 7.10
C ALA A 131 -2.61 -19.21 7.03
N GLY A 132 -2.40 -17.99 7.51
CA GLY A 132 -3.36 -16.91 7.41
C GLY A 132 -3.67 -16.49 5.97
N ILE A 133 -2.73 -16.67 5.03
CA ILE A 133 -2.97 -16.42 3.60
C ILE A 133 -3.98 -17.44 3.05
N PHE A 134 -3.80 -18.73 3.34
CA PHE A 134 -4.65 -19.79 2.81
C PHE A 134 -6.02 -19.92 3.53
N ASN A 135 -6.13 -19.43 4.77
CA ASN A 135 -7.34 -19.50 5.57
C ASN A 135 -8.18 -18.22 5.53
N LYS A 136 -7.91 -17.30 4.60
CA LYS A 136 -8.77 -16.11 4.45
C LYS A 136 -10.16 -16.54 4.03
N GLU A 137 -11.16 -16.19 4.85
CA GLU A 137 -12.55 -16.30 4.45
C GLU A 137 -12.79 -15.39 3.24
N LEU A 138 -12.93 -16.02 2.09
CA LEU A 138 -13.38 -15.33 0.88
C LEU A 138 -14.88 -15.13 1.06
N LYS A 139 -15.33 -13.88 1.09
CA LYS A 139 -16.76 -13.60 1.04
C LYS A 139 -17.31 -14.28 -0.20
N GLU A 140 -18.31 -15.14 -0.02
CA GLU A 140 -19.08 -15.68 -1.13
C GLU A 140 -19.71 -14.51 -1.89
N ILE A 141 -19.09 -14.15 -2.97
CA ILE A 141 -19.65 -13.15 -3.88
C ILE A 141 -20.61 -13.91 -4.78
N SER A 142 -21.89 -13.76 -4.50
CA SER A 142 -22.96 -14.58 -5.09
C SER A 142 -23.27 -14.30 -6.58
N LYS A 143 -22.50 -13.42 -7.22
CA LYS A 143 -22.70 -13.08 -8.65
C LYS A 143 -21.37 -13.14 -9.39
N ASP A 144 -21.32 -13.92 -10.47
CA ASP A 144 -20.15 -14.07 -11.35
C ASP A 144 -19.56 -12.72 -11.79
N THR A 145 -20.42 -11.73 -12.06
CA THR A 145 -20.00 -10.38 -12.46
C THR A 145 -19.29 -9.60 -11.35
N GLU A 146 -19.63 -9.81 -10.09
CA GLU A 146 -18.98 -9.15 -8.95
C GLU A 146 -17.64 -9.82 -8.63
N GLN A 147 -17.59 -11.15 -8.75
CA GLN A 147 -16.34 -11.90 -8.62
C GLN A 147 -15.33 -11.49 -9.70
N GLN A 148 -15.78 -11.36 -10.94
CA GLN A 148 -14.96 -10.93 -12.05
C GLN A 148 -14.40 -9.51 -11.85
N LYS A 149 -15.22 -8.58 -11.37
CA LYS A 149 -14.76 -7.22 -11.04
C LYS A 149 -13.73 -7.24 -9.91
N ALA A 150 -14.02 -7.95 -8.82
CA ALA A 150 -13.10 -8.05 -7.69
C ALA A 150 -11.76 -8.67 -8.10
N LEU A 151 -11.77 -9.71 -8.93
CA LEU A 151 -10.55 -10.31 -9.46
C LEU A 151 -9.75 -9.32 -10.32
N ASN A 152 -10.42 -8.62 -11.25
CA ASN A 152 -9.75 -7.63 -12.09
C ASN A 152 -9.11 -6.52 -11.25
N GLU A 153 -9.81 -6.02 -10.22
CA GLU A 153 -9.27 -5.01 -9.30
C GLU A 153 -8.06 -5.52 -8.53
N VAL A 154 -8.09 -6.76 -8.04
CA VAL A 154 -6.98 -7.37 -7.29
C VAL A 154 -5.78 -7.58 -8.20
N VAL A 155 -5.94 -8.19 -9.37
CA VAL A 155 -4.86 -8.40 -10.36
C VAL A 155 -4.26 -7.07 -10.80
N HIS A 156 -5.11 -6.09 -11.10
CA HIS A 156 -4.66 -4.76 -11.49
C HIS A 156 -3.84 -4.07 -10.38
N SER A 157 -4.26 -4.21 -9.12
CA SER A 157 -3.56 -3.66 -7.96
C SER A 157 -2.19 -4.27 -7.77
N ILE A 158 -2.08 -5.62 -7.84
CA ILE A 158 -0.81 -6.34 -7.71
C ILE A 158 0.14 -5.96 -8.85
N LYS A 159 -0.30 -6.04 -10.10
CA LYS A 159 0.53 -5.71 -11.28
C LYS A 159 1.00 -4.26 -11.26
N LYS A 160 0.12 -3.33 -10.91
CA LYS A 160 0.45 -1.91 -10.79
C LYS A 160 1.52 -1.68 -9.71
N TYR A 161 1.39 -2.33 -8.56
CA TYR A 161 2.36 -2.21 -7.48
C TYR A 161 3.73 -2.77 -7.89
N SER A 162 3.76 -3.97 -8.48
CA SER A 162 4.97 -4.58 -9.04
C SER A 162 5.66 -3.65 -10.04
N LEU A 163 4.92 -3.11 -11.01
CA LEU A 163 5.48 -2.18 -12.01
C LEU A 163 5.98 -0.88 -11.39
N GLU A 164 5.28 -0.33 -10.39
CA GLU A 164 5.74 0.85 -9.64
C GLU A 164 7.03 0.55 -8.86
N TYR A 165 7.12 -0.62 -8.23
CA TYR A 165 8.30 -1.06 -7.48
C TYR A 165 9.49 -1.24 -8.43
N ARG A 166 9.35 -2.03 -9.49
CA ARG A 166 10.40 -2.29 -10.48
C ARG A 166 10.88 -1.00 -11.14
N SER A 167 9.97 -0.07 -11.50
CA SER A 167 10.33 1.20 -12.12
C SER A 167 11.17 2.14 -11.23
N ARG A 168 11.15 1.96 -9.91
CA ARG A 168 12.00 2.71 -8.97
C ARG A 168 13.41 2.14 -8.84
N HIS A 169 13.60 0.85 -9.18
CA HIS A 169 14.85 0.14 -9.00
C HIS A 169 15.57 -0.15 -10.33
N VAL A 170 14.90 0.09 -11.46
CA VAL A 170 15.49 -0.12 -12.78
C VAL A 170 16.53 0.97 -13.08
N THR A 171 17.67 0.54 -13.61
CA THR A 171 18.76 1.41 -14.05
C THR A 171 18.97 1.36 -15.56
N ASP A 172 18.45 0.33 -16.24
CA ASP A 172 18.57 0.19 -17.68
C ASP A 172 17.39 0.85 -18.43
N MET A 173 17.73 1.64 -19.44
CA MET A 173 16.77 2.37 -20.27
C MET A 173 15.84 1.43 -21.06
N LYS A 174 16.33 0.27 -21.51
CA LYS A 174 15.53 -0.70 -22.25
C LYS A 174 14.49 -1.35 -21.34
N GLU A 175 14.90 -1.72 -20.15
CA GLU A 175 14.00 -2.29 -19.14
C GLU A 175 12.93 -1.26 -18.74
N LEU A 176 13.29 0.00 -18.58
CA LEU A 176 12.34 1.08 -18.30
C LEU A 176 11.29 1.22 -19.43
N GLN A 177 11.69 1.14 -20.68
CA GLN A 177 10.77 1.18 -21.81
C GLN A 177 9.78 0.00 -21.77
N THR A 178 10.27 -1.22 -21.51
CA THR A 178 9.43 -2.41 -21.35
C THR A 178 8.40 -2.24 -20.22
N LEU A 179 8.82 -1.73 -19.06
CA LEU A 179 7.91 -1.45 -17.93
C LEU A 179 6.85 -0.39 -18.28
N MET A 180 7.20 0.61 -19.06
CA MET A 180 6.24 1.61 -19.54
C MET A 180 5.21 1.01 -20.50
N GLU A 181 5.61 0.09 -21.37
CA GLU A 181 4.69 -0.63 -22.25
C GLU A 181 3.77 -1.57 -21.46
N GLU A 182 4.29 -2.32 -20.49
CA GLU A 182 3.49 -3.14 -19.59
C GLU A 182 2.46 -2.29 -18.83
N LYS A 183 2.86 -1.12 -18.35
CA LYS A 183 1.96 -0.20 -17.68
C LYS A 183 0.84 0.34 -18.58
N ARG A 184 1.11 0.56 -19.86
CA ARG A 184 0.08 0.93 -20.85
C ARG A 184 -0.88 -0.22 -21.12
N LYS A 185 -0.37 -1.44 -21.28
CA LYS A 185 -1.20 -2.65 -21.46
C LYS A 185 -2.10 -2.90 -20.25
N LEU A 186 -1.61 -2.65 -19.05
CA LEU A 186 -2.39 -2.80 -17.83
C LEU A 186 -3.64 -1.92 -17.80
N GLN A 187 -3.62 -0.73 -18.41
CA GLN A 187 -4.77 0.18 -18.43
C GLN A 187 -5.98 -0.37 -19.23
N THR A 188 -5.71 -1.27 -20.18
CA THR A 188 -6.75 -1.87 -21.04
C THR A 188 -7.02 -3.33 -20.68
N LEU A 189 -6.35 -3.85 -19.66
CA LEU A 189 -6.46 -5.24 -19.25
C LEU A 189 -7.84 -5.52 -18.64
N GLN A 190 -8.54 -6.48 -19.19
CA GLN A 190 -9.77 -7.07 -18.64
C GLN A 190 -9.65 -8.58 -18.69
N ILE A 191 -9.79 -9.23 -17.55
CA ILE A 191 -9.83 -10.69 -17.42
C ILE A 191 -11.28 -11.11 -17.47
N SER A 192 -11.65 -11.97 -18.42
CA SER A 192 -12.99 -12.59 -18.51
C SER A 192 -12.93 -14.05 -18.11
N PHE A 193 -13.90 -14.48 -17.33
CA PHE A 193 -14.11 -15.89 -16.93
C PHE A 193 -15.04 -16.60 -17.89
#